data_9d06c46dd284b28d7c94500bf4eaddfa
#
_entry.id   9d06c46dd284b28d7c94500bf4eaddfa
#
_cell.length_a   1.000
_cell.length_b   1.000
_cell.length_c   1.000
_cell.angle_alpha   90.00
_cell.angle_beta   90.00
_cell.angle_gamma   90.00
#
_symmetry.space_group_name_H-M   'P 1'
#
loop_
_entity.id
_entity.type
_entity.pdbx_description
1 polymer ?
#
loop_
_entity_poly.entity_id
_entity_poly.type
_entity_poly.pdbx_seq_one_letter_code
_entity_poly.pdbx_strand_id
1 'polypeptide(L)'
;MDKKLFRSYLLLITFAVSLVLILTKIDFLMQGASTAVGLLKPFFIGFAIAFVLNIPYTAILDGLNRIDKKQSLGKAKRPIAIIGAYVLCIGIIVGVFAIIIPELGRSINSLINNSDKYLVNIQTFLVWLSQFDFSWLQELDFNQIVTSLKAELTTFLDKSIDALSTVFPQIFSMTASVISVVANLFIAIIVSIYLLVGKDTLCRQVKQVTYAFLPRSWADECVDVARLSSQCFSNFVTGQLMEACILGLLCFVGMSIFRFEYAFLISMMVGVSAIIPVVGAFIGTVPGVLLLLFVEPMQAIWFIVFILVLQQIEGNLIYPKVVGESVGLPALWVLMGIVVGGGVAGVVGMLLGVPLFTVAYKLASQITKDRLKKKEIDIFKL
;
A
#
# COMPACT_ATOMS: atom_id res chain seq x y z
N MET A 1 -45.95 -10.22 -46.91
CA MET A 1 -44.70 -9.88 -46.30
C MET A 1 -44.28 -11.06 -45.43
N ASP A 2 -43.12 -11.62 -45.69
CA ASP A 2 -42.66 -12.85 -45.03
C ASP A 2 -42.40 -12.60 -43.54
N LYS A 3 -43.09 -13.34 -42.68
CA LYS A 3 -42.96 -13.15 -41.22
C LYS A 3 -41.52 -13.20 -40.69
N LYS A 4 -40.63 -13.91 -41.40
CA LYS A 4 -39.19 -13.97 -41.07
C LYS A 4 -38.47 -12.67 -41.43
N LEU A 5 -38.75 -12.08 -42.60
CA LEU A 5 -38.20 -10.81 -43.06
C LEU A 5 -38.67 -9.66 -42.14
N PHE A 6 -39.92 -9.63 -41.74
CA PHE A 6 -40.44 -8.62 -40.79
C PHE A 6 -39.77 -8.68 -39.43
N ARG A 7 -39.54 -9.88 -38.85
CA ARG A 7 -38.81 -10.06 -37.60
C ARG A 7 -37.34 -9.61 -37.72
N SER A 8 -36.68 -9.89 -38.86
CA SER A 8 -35.29 -9.45 -39.06
C SER A 8 -35.16 -7.93 -39.14
N TYR A 9 -36.08 -7.25 -39.84
CA TYR A 9 -36.10 -5.80 -39.92
C TYR A 9 -36.43 -5.17 -38.54
N LEU A 10 -37.37 -5.75 -37.78
CA LEU A 10 -37.71 -5.28 -36.43
C LEU A 10 -36.50 -5.40 -35.51
N LEU A 11 -35.78 -6.51 -35.52
CA LEU A 11 -34.56 -6.70 -34.72
C LEU A 11 -33.46 -5.71 -35.14
N LEU A 12 -33.29 -5.44 -36.42
CA LEU A 12 -32.27 -4.52 -36.91
C LEU A 12 -32.59 -3.07 -36.54
N ILE A 13 -33.87 -2.66 -36.64
CA ILE A 13 -34.33 -1.34 -36.22
C ILE A 13 -34.16 -1.20 -34.70
N THR A 14 -34.57 -2.20 -33.90
CA THR A 14 -34.45 -2.19 -32.46
C THR A 14 -32.97 -2.10 -32.07
N PHE A 15 -32.09 -2.84 -32.71
CA PHE A 15 -30.66 -2.78 -32.47
C PHE A 15 -30.09 -1.40 -32.83
N ALA A 16 -30.43 -0.84 -33.98
CA ALA A 16 -29.98 0.50 -34.41
C ALA A 16 -30.46 1.59 -33.45
N VAL A 17 -31.72 1.58 -33.04
CA VAL A 17 -32.28 2.54 -32.07
C VAL A 17 -31.62 2.39 -30.69
N SER A 18 -31.43 1.15 -30.23
CA SER A 18 -30.71 0.88 -28.98
C SER A 18 -29.27 1.38 -29.01
N LEU A 19 -28.56 1.18 -30.13
CA LEU A 19 -27.20 1.64 -30.34
C LEU A 19 -27.11 3.17 -30.33
N VAL A 20 -28.02 3.86 -31.00
CA VAL A 20 -28.11 5.33 -31.01
C VAL A 20 -28.43 5.86 -29.61
N LEU A 21 -29.37 5.23 -28.89
CA LEU A 21 -29.71 5.61 -27.50
C LEU A 21 -28.51 5.42 -26.54
N ILE A 22 -27.76 4.32 -26.68
CA ILE A 22 -26.54 4.09 -25.88
C ILE A 22 -25.50 5.15 -26.19
N LEU A 23 -25.23 5.44 -27.47
CA LEU A 23 -24.23 6.43 -27.87
C LEU A 23 -24.61 7.86 -27.47
N THR A 24 -25.89 8.24 -27.56
CA THR A 24 -26.36 9.59 -27.19
C THR A 24 -26.51 9.79 -25.69
N LYS A 25 -26.65 8.69 -24.91
CA LYS A 25 -26.81 8.73 -23.46
C LYS A 25 -25.63 8.12 -22.71
N ILE A 26 -24.48 7.97 -23.38
CA ILE A 26 -23.30 7.35 -22.79
C ILE A 26 -22.82 8.10 -21.53
N ASP A 27 -22.88 9.44 -21.56
CA ASP A 27 -22.50 10.27 -20.39
C ASP A 27 -23.42 10.03 -19.20
N PHE A 28 -24.73 9.89 -19.44
CA PHE A 28 -25.68 9.57 -18.38
C PHE A 28 -25.46 8.17 -17.80
N LEU A 29 -25.17 7.19 -18.66
CA LEU A 29 -24.85 5.83 -18.24
C LEU A 29 -23.52 5.81 -17.44
N MET A 30 -22.51 6.54 -17.91
CA MET A 30 -21.23 6.67 -17.23
C MET A 30 -21.38 7.38 -15.88
N GLN A 31 -22.16 8.45 -15.80
CA GLN A 31 -22.47 9.10 -14.52
C GLN A 31 -23.23 8.17 -13.58
N GLY A 32 -24.22 7.45 -14.07
CA GLY A 32 -24.95 6.45 -13.28
C GLY A 32 -24.04 5.35 -12.75
N ALA A 33 -23.16 4.83 -13.60
CA ALA A 33 -22.16 3.84 -13.21
C ALA A 33 -21.17 4.39 -12.19
N SER A 34 -20.65 5.61 -12.39
CA SER A 34 -19.72 6.25 -11.46
C SER A 34 -20.36 6.50 -10.09
N THR A 35 -21.64 6.93 -10.08
CA THR A 35 -22.42 7.11 -8.84
C THR A 35 -22.61 5.77 -8.13
N ALA A 36 -22.98 4.71 -8.85
CA ALA A 36 -23.14 3.38 -8.28
C ALA A 36 -21.83 2.85 -7.69
N VAL A 37 -20.70 3.00 -8.40
CA VAL A 37 -19.37 2.66 -7.88
C VAL A 37 -19.03 3.51 -6.66
N GLY A 38 -19.39 4.80 -6.67
CA GLY A 38 -19.23 5.71 -5.54
C GLY A 38 -19.94 5.22 -4.28
N LEU A 39 -21.18 4.75 -4.41
CA LEU A 39 -21.97 4.19 -3.30
C LEU A 39 -21.39 2.87 -2.76
N LEU A 40 -20.66 2.13 -3.59
CA LEU A 40 -20.00 0.87 -3.19
C LEU A 40 -18.62 1.07 -2.56
N LYS A 41 -18.04 2.28 -2.62
CA LYS A 41 -16.72 2.57 -2.03
C LYS A 41 -16.58 2.09 -0.58
N PRO A 42 -17.52 2.37 0.36
CA PRO A 42 -17.40 1.90 1.74
C PRO A 42 -17.34 0.37 1.85
N PHE A 43 -18.04 -0.34 0.96
CA PHE A 43 -18.02 -1.81 0.94
C PHE A 43 -16.67 -2.36 0.47
N PHE A 44 -16.05 -1.76 -0.55
CA PHE A 44 -14.70 -2.14 -0.99
C PHE A 44 -13.66 -1.84 0.08
N ILE A 45 -13.75 -0.67 0.72
CA ILE A 45 -12.88 -0.31 1.85
C ILE A 45 -13.09 -1.28 3.01
N GLY A 46 -14.35 -1.58 3.37
CA GLY A 46 -14.69 -2.54 4.42
C GLY A 46 -14.18 -3.94 4.13
N PHE A 47 -14.23 -4.38 2.87
CA PHE A 47 -13.65 -5.65 2.43
C PHE A 47 -12.13 -5.65 2.59
N ALA A 48 -11.43 -4.59 2.17
CA ALA A 48 -10.00 -4.46 2.33
C ALA A 48 -9.58 -4.47 3.82
N ILE A 49 -10.30 -3.72 4.67
CA ILE A 49 -10.08 -3.72 6.13
C ILE A 49 -10.30 -5.12 6.70
N ALA A 50 -11.40 -5.79 6.36
CA ALA A 50 -11.69 -7.16 6.82
C ALA A 50 -10.60 -8.14 6.37
N PHE A 51 -10.09 -7.97 5.17
CA PHE A 51 -9.04 -8.83 4.63
C PHE A 51 -7.71 -8.68 5.40
N VAL A 52 -7.29 -7.44 5.66
CA VAL A 52 -6.08 -7.14 6.46
C VAL A 52 -6.26 -7.62 7.91
N LEU A 53 -7.41 -7.31 8.54
CA LEU A 53 -7.72 -7.72 9.91
C LEU A 53 -7.89 -9.23 10.07
N ASN A 54 -8.19 -9.95 8.99
CA ASN A 54 -8.28 -11.42 9.03
C ASN A 54 -6.96 -12.10 9.44
N ILE A 55 -5.81 -11.45 9.20
CA ILE A 55 -4.49 -11.96 9.58
C ILE A 55 -4.36 -12.00 11.11
N PRO A 56 -4.42 -10.87 11.83
CA PRO A 56 -4.35 -10.89 13.30
C PRO A 56 -5.56 -11.62 13.92
N TYR A 57 -6.74 -11.55 13.32
CA TYR A 57 -7.92 -12.28 13.77
C TYR A 57 -7.68 -13.78 13.82
N THR A 58 -7.16 -14.38 12.76
CA THR A 58 -6.88 -15.83 12.73
C THR A 58 -5.79 -16.20 13.73
N ALA A 59 -4.73 -15.40 13.84
CA ALA A 59 -3.66 -15.62 14.81
C ALA A 59 -4.17 -15.60 16.26
N ILE A 60 -5.01 -14.61 16.60
CA ILE A 60 -5.64 -14.51 17.93
C ILE A 60 -6.60 -15.69 18.17
N LEU A 61 -7.42 -16.01 17.18
CA LEU A 61 -8.39 -17.12 17.28
C LEU A 61 -7.68 -18.46 17.49
N ASP A 62 -6.61 -18.72 16.76
CA ASP A 62 -5.79 -19.92 16.92
C ASP A 62 -5.10 -19.96 18.29
N GLY A 63 -4.62 -18.81 18.77
CA GLY A 63 -4.08 -18.67 20.13
C GLY A 63 -5.13 -19.00 21.20
N LEU A 64 -6.34 -18.44 21.08
CA LEU A 64 -7.45 -18.72 21.99
C LEU A 64 -7.86 -20.20 21.95
N ASN A 65 -7.85 -20.82 20.76
CA ASN A 65 -8.16 -22.25 20.62
C ASN A 65 -7.12 -23.15 21.29
N ARG A 66 -5.84 -22.73 21.28
CA ARG A 66 -4.76 -23.50 21.97
C ARG A 66 -4.85 -23.39 23.48
N ILE A 67 -5.22 -22.22 23.99
CA ILE A 67 -5.31 -21.95 25.45
C ILE A 67 -6.59 -22.56 26.03
N ASP A 68 -7.72 -22.40 25.35
CA ASP A 68 -9.04 -22.88 25.82
C ASP A 68 -9.33 -24.31 25.40
N LYS A 69 -8.53 -25.25 25.91
CA LYS A 69 -8.75 -26.70 25.73
C LYS A 69 -10.07 -27.20 26.32
N LYS A 70 -10.64 -26.51 27.32
CA LYS A 70 -11.88 -26.88 28.01
C LYS A 70 -13.14 -26.31 27.36
N GLN A 71 -13.05 -25.63 26.22
CA GLN A 71 -14.16 -24.96 25.53
C GLN A 71 -14.99 -24.00 26.42
N SER A 72 -14.37 -23.43 27.46
CA SER A 72 -14.98 -22.51 28.40
C SER A 72 -15.52 -21.24 27.71
N LEU A 73 -14.83 -20.73 26.71
CA LEU A 73 -15.20 -19.53 25.95
C LEU A 73 -16.23 -19.79 24.82
N GLY A 74 -16.45 -21.02 24.41
CA GLY A 74 -17.47 -21.41 23.44
C GLY A 74 -17.62 -20.47 22.23
N LYS A 75 -18.83 -19.92 22.07
CA LYS A 75 -19.16 -18.99 20.98
C LYS A 75 -18.54 -17.60 21.13
N ALA A 76 -18.02 -17.23 22.31
CA ALA A 76 -17.42 -15.91 22.57
C ALA A 76 -16.01 -15.77 21.96
N LYS A 77 -15.32 -16.85 21.59
CA LYS A 77 -13.98 -16.79 20.99
C LYS A 77 -13.90 -15.90 19.74
N ARG A 78 -14.88 -16.03 18.84
CA ARG A 78 -14.91 -15.25 17.59
C ARG A 78 -15.02 -13.74 17.83
N PRO A 79 -16.02 -13.22 18.58
CA PRO A 79 -16.09 -11.79 18.87
C PRO A 79 -14.87 -11.29 19.64
N ILE A 80 -14.32 -12.05 20.60
CA ILE A 80 -13.10 -11.69 21.32
C ILE A 80 -11.92 -11.53 20.34
N ALA A 81 -11.73 -12.49 19.42
CA ALA A 81 -10.67 -12.43 18.42
C ALA A 81 -10.84 -11.24 17.47
N ILE A 82 -12.07 -10.88 17.08
CA ILE A 82 -12.35 -9.72 16.24
C ILE A 82 -12.00 -8.44 16.98
N ILE A 83 -12.51 -8.27 18.20
CA ILE A 83 -12.21 -7.09 19.03
C ILE A 83 -10.69 -6.99 19.23
N GLY A 84 -10.03 -8.10 19.58
CA GLY A 84 -8.58 -8.15 19.73
C GLY A 84 -7.82 -7.73 18.48
N ALA A 85 -8.24 -8.16 17.30
CA ALA A 85 -7.64 -7.77 16.02
C ALA A 85 -7.80 -6.26 15.75
N TYR A 86 -8.99 -5.69 16.03
CA TYR A 86 -9.23 -4.25 15.91
C TYR A 86 -8.39 -3.45 16.91
N VAL A 87 -8.39 -3.85 18.19
CA VAL A 87 -7.61 -3.17 19.23
C VAL A 87 -6.12 -3.22 18.88
N LEU A 88 -5.62 -4.36 18.42
CA LEU A 88 -4.23 -4.50 18.00
C LEU A 88 -3.90 -3.56 16.82
N CYS A 89 -4.69 -3.58 15.76
CA CYS A 89 -4.46 -2.75 14.58
C CYS A 89 -4.56 -1.26 14.88
N ILE A 90 -5.62 -0.85 15.58
CA ILE A 90 -5.81 0.55 16.00
C ILE A 90 -4.68 0.96 16.95
N GLY A 91 -4.30 0.09 17.90
CA GLY A 91 -3.19 0.34 18.82
C GLY A 91 -1.86 0.54 18.11
N ILE A 92 -1.56 -0.25 17.07
CA ILE A 92 -0.37 -0.07 16.23
C ILE A 92 -0.44 1.28 15.50
N ILE A 93 -1.56 1.58 14.82
CA ILE A 93 -1.72 2.82 14.06
C ILE A 93 -1.60 4.03 14.98
N VAL A 94 -2.35 4.05 16.08
CA VAL A 94 -2.30 5.14 17.07
C VAL A 94 -0.92 5.26 17.67
N GLY A 95 -0.27 4.13 18.04
CA GLY A 95 1.08 4.11 18.59
C GLY A 95 2.11 4.71 17.60
N VAL A 96 2.05 4.33 16.34
CA VAL A 96 2.91 4.89 15.28
C VAL A 96 2.72 6.41 15.16
N PHE A 97 1.48 6.88 15.06
CA PHE A 97 1.21 8.32 14.95
C PHE A 97 1.53 9.08 16.24
N ALA A 98 1.25 8.52 17.40
CA ALA A 98 1.56 9.12 18.69
C ALA A 98 3.08 9.32 18.91
N ILE A 99 3.91 8.54 18.24
CA ILE A 99 5.36 8.65 18.28
C ILE A 99 5.87 9.58 17.19
N ILE A 100 5.44 9.36 15.95
CA ILE A 100 5.96 10.11 14.79
C ILE A 100 5.59 11.60 14.88
N ILE A 101 4.35 11.93 15.21
CA ILE A 101 3.87 13.32 15.17
C ILE A 101 4.62 14.23 16.18
N PRO A 102 4.76 13.86 17.47
CA PRO A 102 5.52 14.69 18.39
C PRO A 102 7.00 14.79 18.02
N GLU A 103 7.61 13.72 17.49
CA GLU A 103 9.01 13.71 17.12
C GLU A 103 9.27 14.57 15.87
N LEU A 104 8.37 14.53 14.88
CA LEU A 104 8.39 15.47 13.75
C LEU A 104 8.27 16.92 14.26
N GLY A 105 7.35 17.18 15.16
CA GLY A 105 7.18 18.51 15.75
C GLY A 105 8.43 19.00 16.47
N ARG A 106 9.10 18.15 17.23
CA ARG A 106 10.38 18.46 17.89
C ARG A 106 11.49 18.72 16.85
N SER A 107 11.58 17.90 15.82
CA SER A 107 12.57 18.03 14.74
C SER A 107 12.38 19.34 13.99
N ILE A 108 11.14 19.69 13.63
CA ILE A 108 10.81 20.95 12.97
C ILE A 108 11.15 22.13 13.87
N ASN A 109 10.75 22.11 15.14
CA ASN A 109 11.10 23.17 16.08
C ASN A 109 12.62 23.30 16.28
N SER A 110 13.34 22.20 16.33
CA SER A 110 14.81 22.21 16.38
C SER A 110 15.41 22.85 15.13
N LEU A 111 14.88 22.54 13.95
CA LEU A 111 15.32 23.13 12.68
C LEU A 111 15.07 24.65 12.66
N ILE A 112 13.92 25.12 13.12
CA ILE A 112 13.59 26.55 13.19
C ILE A 112 14.53 27.26 14.16
N ASN A 113 14.66 26.77 15.38
CA ASN A 113 15.43 27.42 16.45
C ASN A 113 16.94 27.43 16.17
N ASN A 114 17.44 26.49 15.38
CA ASN A 114 18.87 26.35 15.07
C ASN A 114 19.17 26.65 13.59
N SER A 115 18.27 27.28 12.85
CA SER A 115 18.40 27.51 11.41
C SER A 115 19.71 28.18 11.04
N ASP A 116 20.17 29.18 11.81
CA ASP A 116 21.46 29.88 11.56
C ASP A 116 22.65 28.94 11.72
N LYS A 117 22.65 28.08 12.73
CA LYS A 117 23.69 27.08 12.96
C LYS A 117 23.75 26.08 11.79
N TYR A 118 22.60 25.62 11.33
CA TYR A 118 22.52 24.66 10.22
C TYR A 118 22.99 25.27 8.90
N LEU A 119 22.67 26.55 8.66
CA LEU A 119 23.18 27.24 7.48
C LEU A 119 24.72 27.38 7.51
N VAL A 120 25.31 27.65 8.69
CA VAL A 120 26.78 27.65 8.86
C VAL A 120 27.36 26.24 8.60
N ASN A 121 26.72 25.19 9.09
CA ASN A 121 27.15 23.83 8.82
C ASN A 121 27.17 23.52 7.31
N ILE A 122 26.12 23.91 6.59
CA ILE A 122 26.04 23.74 5.13
C ILE A 122 27.12 24.56 4.43
N GLN A 123 27.32 25.84 4.82
CA GLN A 123 28.39 26.68 4.26
C GLN A 123 29.77 26.04 4.47
N THR A 124 30.05 25.59 5.70
CA THR A 124 31.32 24.92 6.04
C THR A 124 31.52 23.65 5.21
N PHE A 125 30.45 22.89 5.01
CA PHE A 125 30.48 21.69 4.17
C PHE A 125 30.75 22.04 2.69
N LEU A 126 30.12 23.06 2.15
CA LEU A 126 30.34 23.51 0.77
C LEU A 126 31.76 24.03 0.57
N VAL A 127 32.30 24.76 1.56
CA VAL A 127 33.70 25.19 1.54
C VAL A 127 34.63 23.99 1.60
N TRP A 128 34.34 22.97 2.43
CA TRP A 128 35.11 21.74 2.45
C TRP A 128 35.02 21.00 1.11
N LEU A 129 33.86 20.95 0.48
CA LEU A 129 33.65 20.32 -0.82
C LEU A 129 34.41 21.05 -1.93
N SER A 130 34.53 22.39 -1.87
CA SER A 130 35.27 23.18 -2.85
C SER A 130 36.80 22.96 -2.82
N GLN A 131 37.31 22.31 -1.77
CA GLN A 131 38.74 21.92 -1.70
C GLN A 131 39.07 20.73 -2.60
N PHE A 132 38.06 19.99 -3.05
CA PHE A 132 38.24 18.93 -4.02
C PHE A 132 38.29 19.50 -5.44
N ASP A 133 39.29 19.17 -6.21
CA ASP A 133 39.57 19.69 -7.56
C ASP A 133 38.67 19.01 -8.62
N PHE A 134 37.33 19.16 -8.46
CA PHE A 134 36.39 18.72 -9.48
C PHE A 134 36.01 19.91 -10.34
N SER A 135 36.31 19.88 -11.63
CA SER A 135 36.03 20.98 -12.58
C SER A 135 34.59 21.47 -12.59
N TRP A 136 33.61 20.59 -12.37
CA TRP A 136 32.19 20.94 -12.32
C TRP A 136 31.78 21.64 -11.02
N LEU A 137 32.56 21.51 -9.92
CA LEU A 137 32.31 22.22 -8.66
C LEU A 137 32.71 23.69 -8.71
N GLN A 138 33.68 24.03 -9.55
CA GLN A 138 34.20 25.41 -9.69
C GLN A 138 33.18 26.30 -10.44
N GLU A 139 32.27 25.72 -11.22
CA GLU A 139 31.20 26.46 -11.92
C GLU A 139 29.98 26.74 -11.02
N LEU A 140 29.92 26.15 -9.81
CA LEU A 140 28.79 26.31 -8.91
C LEU A 140 28.97 27.56 -8.02
N ASP A 141 27.96 28.45 -8.07
CA ASP A 141 27.85 29.54 -7.12
C ASP A 141 27.30 29.03 -5.77
N PHE A 142 28.22 28.73 -4.84
CA PHE A 142 27.87 28.23 -3.52
C PHE A 142 26.98 29.20 -2.72
N ASN A 143 27.12 30.52 -2.92
CA ASN A 143 26.26 31.51 -2.26
C ASN A 143 24.82 31.44 -2.79
N GLN A 144 24.68 31.23 -4.09
CA GLN A 144 23.35 31.02 -4.69
C GLN A 144 22.71 29.74 -4.19
N ILE A 145 23.50 28.64 -4.08
CA ILE A 145 23.03 27.35 -3.53
C ILE A 145 22.55 27.53 -2.10
N VAL A 146 23.34 28.16 -1.22
CA VAL A 146 22.97 28.40 0.18
C VAL A 146 21.69 29.25 0.28
N THR A 147 21.57 30.28 -0.55
CA THR A 147 20.39 31.16 -0.57
C THR A 147 19.15 30.41 -1.03
N SER A 148 19.29 29.58 -2.07
CA SER A 148 18.21 28.74 -2.57
C SER A 148 17.80 27.66 -1.54
N LEU A 149 18.77 27.00 -0.90
CA LEU A 149 18.51 26.04 0.18
C LEU A 149 17.81 26.70 1.38
N LYS A 150 18.20 27.93 1.74
CA LYS A 150 17.52 28.68 2.79
C LYS A 150 16.05 28.97 2.42
N ALA A 151 15.78 29.41 1.19
CA ALA A 151 14.43 29.68 0.72
C ALA A 151 13.58 28.39 0.66
N GLU A 152 14.17 27.28 0.17
CA GLU A 152 13.49 25.99 0.15
C GLU A 152 13.25 25.44 1.56
N LEU A 153 14.21 25.60 2.48
CA LEU A 153 14.05 25.20 3.88
C LEU A 153 12.91 25.95 4.55
N THR A 154 12.86 27.29 4.40
CA THR A 154 11.77 28.10 4.97
C THR A 154 10.44 27.69 4.37
N THR A 155 10.36 27.51 3.06
CA THR A 155 9.15 27.03 2.37
C THR A 155 8.73 25.63 2.85
N PHE A 156 9.69 24.72 3.05
CA PHE A 156 9.43 23.38 3.58
C PHE A 156 8.94 23.42 5.03
N LEU A 157 9.56 24.26 5.87
CA LEU A 157 9.16 24.44 7.27
C LEU A 157 7.77 25.04 7.37
N ASP A 158 7.48 26.11 6.60
CA ASP A 158 6.17 26.76 6.56
C ASP A 158 5.08 25.76 6.11
N LYS A 159 5.31 25.03 5.01
CA LYS A 159 4.39 23.98 4.55
C LYS A 159 4.23 22.85 5.55
N SER A 160 5.29 22.49 6.27
CA SER A 160 5.24 21.46 7.30
C SER A 160 4.45 21.91 8.54
N ILE A 161 4.64 23.17 8.96
CA ILE A 161 3.86 23.78 10.05
C ILE A 161 2.40 23.93 9.63
N ASP A 162 2.14 24.40 8.40
CA ASP A 162 0.79 24.52 7.86
C ASP A 162 0.12 23.14 7.76
N ALA A 163 0.83 22.12 7.32
CA ALA A 163 0.33 20.75 7.29
C ALA A 163 0.01 20.24 8.70
N LEU A 164 0.89 20.43 9.66
CA LEU A 164 0.66 20.07 11.06
C LEU A 164 -0.49 20.88 11.67
N SER A 165 -0.51 22.20 11.42
CA SER A 165 -1.55 23.10 11.94
C SER A 165 -2.92 22.91 11.30
N THR A 166 -2.96 22.41 10.06
CA THR A 166 -4.21 22.13 9.30
C THR A 166 -4.72 20.72 9.56
N VAL A 167 -3.83 19.74 9.66
CA VAL A 167 -4.24 18.35 9.91
C VAL A 167 -4.88 18.19 11.30
N PHE A 168 -4.33 18.83 12.34
CA PHE A 168 -4.89 18.75 13.69
C PHE A 168 -6.29 19.40 13.81
N PRO A 169 -6.52 20.64 13.38
CA PRO A 169 -7.87 21.24 13.42
C PRO A 169 -8.85 20.59 12.46
N GLN A 170 -8.39 20.08 11.30
CA GLN A 170 -9.25 19.39 10.33
C GLN A 170 -9.76 18.04 10.84
N ILE A 171 -8.98 17.35 11.69
CA ILE A 171 -9.47 16.16 12.42
C ILE A 171 -10.60 16.54 13.39
N PHE A 172 -10.58 17.75 13.94
CA PHE A 172 -11.56 18.24 14.90
C PHE A 172 -12.62 19.17 14.31
N SER A 173 -12.34 19.86 13.20
CA SER A 173 -13.33 20.71 12.51
C SER A 173 -14.19 19.83 11.59
N MET A 174 -15.42 19.55 12.01
CA MET A 174 -16.43 18.81 11.24
C MET A 174 -16.90 19.61 10.01
N THR A 175 -16.04 19.78 9.00
CA THR A 175 -16.46 20.23 7.68
C THR A 175 -17.22 19.10 6.97
N ALA A 176 -18.20 19.42 6.12
CA ALA A 176 -19.05 18.43 5.44
C ALA A 176 -18.27 17.31 4.70
N SER A 177 -17.06 17.63 4.21
CA SER A 177 -16.15 16.65 3.60
C SER A 177 -15.59 15.64 4.61
N VAL A 178 -15.25 16.07 5.83
CA VAL A 178 -14.79 15.18 6.92
C VAL A 178 -15.92 14.29 7.40
N ILE A 179 -17.15 14.83 7.50
CA ILE A 179 -18.33 14.03 7.85
C ILE A 179 -18.52 12.90 6.85
N SER A 180 -18.38 13.17 5.56
CA SER A 180 -18.52 12.13 4.54
C SER A 180 -17.42 11.07 4.61
N VAL A 181 -16.17 11.45 4.87
CA VAL A 181 -15.04 10.52 5.07
C VAL A 181 -15.26 9.68 6.31
N VAL A 182 -15.63 10.29 7.44
CA VAL A 182 -15.92 9.60 8.70
C VAL A 182 -17.11 8.66 8.54
N ALA A 183 -18.20 9.10 7.89
CA ALA A 183 -19.36 8.26 7.62
C ALA A 183 -18.99 7.05 6.73
N ASN A 184 -18.22 7.27 5.66
CA ASN A 184 -17.75 6.19 4.80
C ASN A 184 -16.85 5.21 5.56
N LEU A 185 -15.94 5.71 6.40
CA LEU A 185 -15.06 4.89 7.22
C LEU A 185 -15.87 4.11 8.27
N PHE A 186 -16.87 4.75 8.91
CA PHE A 186 -17.75 4.10 9.86
C PHE A 186 -18.53 2.94 9.21
N ILE A 187 -19.12 3.19 8.02
CA ILE A 187 -19.79 2.15 7.25
C ILE A 187 -18.79 1.04 6.88
N ALA A 188 -17.59 1.40 6.43
CA ALA A 188 -16.55 0.43 6.08
C ALA A 188 -16.15 -0.45 7.27
N ILE A 189 -16.02 0.12 8.47
CA ILE A 189 -15.75 -0.62 9.71
C ILE A 189 -16.90 -1.58 10.02
N ILE A 190 -18.14 -1.12 9.95
CA ILE A 190 -19.31 -1.98 10.16
C ILE A 190 -19.30 -3.13 9.15
N VAL A 191 -19.13 -2.84 7.87
CA VAL A 191 -19.06 -3.84 6.80
C VAL A 191 -17.94 -4.84 7.08
N SER A 192 -16.75 -4.37 7.50
CA SER A 192 -15.63 -5.27 7.78
C SER A 192 -15.89 -6.18 8.99
N ILE A 193 -16.59 -5.70 10.02
CA ILE A 193 -17.03 -6.54 11.15
C ILE A 193 -18.01 -7.62 10.66
N TYR A 194 -19.02 -7.23 9.86
CA TYR A 194 -19.98 -8.20 9.30
C TYR A 194 -19.30 -9.24 8.41
N LEU A 195 -18.32 -8.83 7.60
CA LEU A 195 -17.55 -9.74 6.77
C LEU A 195 -16.71 -10.73 7.59
N LEU A 196 -16.04 -10.27 8.66
CA LEU A 196 -15.25 -11.14 9.54
C LEU A 196 -16.13 -12.11 10.33
N VAL A 197 -17.24 -11.63 10.90
CA VAL A 197 -18.19 -12.47 11.64
C VAL A 197 -18.84 -13.50 10.73
N GLY A 198 -19.30 -13.07 9.56
CA GLY A 198 -20.03 -13.85 8.58
C GLY A 198 -19.18 -14.61 7.58
N LYS A 199 -17.85 -14.58 7.65
CA LYS A 199 -16.90 -15.10 6.67
C LYS A 199 -17.28 -16.51 6.18
N ASP A 200 -17.47 -17.45 7.09
CA ASP A 200 -17.75 -18.84 6.74
C ASP A 200 -19.11 -18.99 6.03
N THR A 201 -20.10 -18.23 6.47
CA THR A 201 -21.46 -18.23 5.89
C THR A 201 -21.44 -17.60 4.51
N LEU A 202 -20.80 -16.44 4.36
CA LEU A 202 -20.66 -15.74 3.07
C LEU A 202 -19.90 -16.58 2.04
N CYS A 203 -18.77 -17.17 2.43
CA CYS A 203 -18.02 -18.08 1.55
C CYS A 203 -18.88 -19.28 1.10
N ARG A 204 -19.70 -19.85 2.01
CA ARG A 204 -20.61 -20.93 1.68
C ARG A 204 -21.71 -20.48 0.74
N GLN A 205 -22.33 -19.32 0.98
CA GLN A 205 -23.39 -18.76 0.13
C GLN A 205 -22.86 -18.45 -1.28
N VAL A 206 -21.69 -17.82 -1.40
CA VAL A 206 -21.05 -17.55 -2.69
C VAL A 206 -20.79 -18.85 -3.45
N LYS A 207 -20.24 -19.89 -2.78
CA LYS A 207 -20.08 -21.21 -3.38
C LYS A 207 -21.42 -21.80 -3.84
N GLN A 208 -22.45 -21.74 -3.01
CA GLN A 208 -23.78 -22.28 -3.36
C GLN A 208 -24.34 -21.59 -4.61
N VAL A 209 -24.25 -20.26 -4.69
CA VAL A 209 -24.69 -19.51 -5.87
C VAL A 209 -23.84 -19.90 -7.10
N THR A 210 -22.53 -20.00 -6.96
CA THR A 210 -21.63 -20.38 -8.06
C THR A 210 -22.01 -21.77 -8.61
N TYR A 211 -22.19 -22.77 -7.76
CA TYR A 211 -22.57 -24.14 -8.18
C TYR A 211 -24.03 -24.23 -8.67
N ALA A 212 -24.92 -23.31 -8.25
CA ALA A 212 -26.31 -23.31 -8.71
C ALA A 212 -26.48 -22.78 -10.13
N PHE A 213 -25.67 -21.78 -10.52
CA PHE A 213 -25.83 -21.07 -11.79
C PHE A 213 -24.79 -21.46 -12.86
N LEU A 214 -23.65 -22.06 -12.48
CA LEU A 214 -22.58 -22.45 -13.40
C LEU A 214 -22.49 -23.98 -13.52
N PRO A 215 -22.11 -24.52 -14.71
CA PRO A 215 -21.71 -25.91 -14.86
C PRO A 215 -20.59 -26.27 -13.87
N ARG A 216 -20.57 -27.52 -13.39
CA ARG A 216 -19.65 -27.96 -12.32
C ARG A 216 -18.17 -27.64 -12.62
N SER A 217 -17.72 -27.84 -13.85
CA SER A 217 -16.33 -27.54 -14.24
C SER A 217 -15.97 -26.08 -14.08
N TRP A 218 -16.87 -25.17 -14.50
CA TRP A 218 -16.67 -23.71 -14.35
C TRP A 218 -16.80 -23.27 -12.89
N ALA A 219 -17.69 -23.89 -12.13
CA ALA A 219 -17.84 -23.60 -10.71
C ALA A 219 -16.59 -24.00 -9.93
N ASP A 220 -16.00 -25.16 -10.20
CA ASP A 220 -14.75 -25.62 -9.62
C ASP A 220 -13.60 -24.65 -9.93
N GLU A 221 -13.46 -24.24 -11.21
CA GLU A 221 -12.47 -23.25 -11.64
C GLU A 221 -12.64 -21.90 -10.92
N CYS A 222 -13.86 -21.39 -10.80
CA CYS A 222 -14.13 -20.14 -10.08
C CYS A 222 -13.74 -20.23 -8.60
N VAL A 223 -14.04 -21.35 -7.95
CA VAL A 223 -13.68 -21.58 -6.54
C VAL A 223 -12.16 -21.66 -6.38
N ASP A 224 -11.47 -22.33 -7.29
CA ASP A 224 -10.00 -22.44 -7.25
C ASP A 224 -9.31 -21.10 -7.50
N VAL A 225 -9.81 -20.30 -8.47
CA VAL A 225 -9.34 -18.93 -8.70
C VAL A 225 -9.55 -18.05 -7.45
N ALA A 226 -10.71 -18.13 -6.81
CA ALA A 226 -11.00 -17.38 -5.59
C ALA A 226 -10.06 -17.78 -4.43
N ARG A 227 -9.78 -19.09 -4.30
CA ARG A 227 -8.84 -19.62 -3.29
C ARG A 227 -7.42 -19.13 -3.57
N LEU A 228 -6.96 -19.25 -4.82
CA LEU A 228 -5.65 -18.79 -5.26
C LEU A 228 -5.49 -17.29 -4.99
N SER A 229 -6.50 -16.49 -5.36
CA SER A 229 -6.51 -15.04 -5.12
C SER A 229 -6.38 -14.73 -3.62
N SER A 230 -7.20 -15.36 -2.79
CA SER A 230 -7.14 -15.17 -1.33
C SER A 230 -5.77 -15.50 -0.75
N GLN A 231 -5.13 -16.59 -1.23
CA GLN A 231 -3.77 -16.96 -0.80
C GLN A 231 -2.73 -15.93 -1.25
N CYS A 232 -2.75 -15.52 -2.53
CA CYS A 232 -1.81 -14.54 -3.06
C CYS A 232 -1.90 -13.21 -2.31
N PHE A 233 -3.11 -12.71 -2.07
CA PHE A 233 -3.31 -11.48 -1.32
C PHE A 233 -2.87 -11.60 0.14
N SER A 234 -3.24 -12.69 0.83
CA SER A 234 -2.86 -12.92 2.23
C SER A 234 -1.35 -13.00 2.39
N ASN A 235 -0.69 -13.79 1.53
CA ASN A 235 0.75 -13.94 1.56
C ASN A 235 1.47 -12.62 1.28
N PHE A 236 0.99 -11.85 0.29
CA PHE A 236 1.55 -10.54 -0.03
C PHE A 236 1.43 -9.57 1.14
N VAL A 237 0.23 -9.41 1.72
CA VAL A 237 0.02 -8.48 2.83
C VAL A 237 0.85 -8.87 4.04
N THR A 238 0.89 -10.17 4.38
CA THR A 238 1.71 -10.67 5.50
C THR A 238 3.20 -10.43 5.23
N GLY A 239 3.68 -10.75 4.03
CA GLY A 239 5.06 -10.54 3.63
C GLY A 239 5.46 -9.07 3.70
N GLN A 240 4.60 -8.17 3.17
CA GLN A 240 4.84 -6.73 3.16
C GLN A 240 4.88 -6.12 4.56
N LEU A 241 4.00 -6.57 5.46
CA LEU A 241 4.02 -6.12 6.86
C LEU A 241 5.28 -6.63 7.59
N MET A 242 5.69 -7.88 7.35
CA MET A 242 6.93 -8.41 7.93
C MET A 242 8.17 -7.68 7.40
N GLU A 243 8.22 -7.43 6.10
CA GLU A 243 9.31 -6.68 5.46
C GLU A 243 9.42 -5.27 6.04
N ALA A 244 8.31 -4.54 6.15
CA ALA A 244 8.25 -3.20 6.73
C ALA A 244 8.78 -3.18 8.18
N CYS A 245 8.40 -4.15 9.00
CA CYS A 245 8.91 -4.28 10.37
C CYS A 245 10.41 -4.60 10.41
N ILE A 246 10.87 -5.53 9.57
CA ILE A 246 12.29 -5.92 9.52
C ILE A 246 13.14 -4.74 9.03
N LEU A 247 12.72 -4.05 7.96
CA LEU A 247 13.44 -2.93 7.38
C LEU A 247 13.53 -1.76 8.36
N GLY A 248 12.40 -1.40 9.00
CA GLY A 248 12.37 -0.37 10.03
C GLY A 248 13.29 -0.69 11.21
N LEU A 249 13.29 -1.94 11.68
CA LEU A 249 14.16 -2.38 12.77
C LEU A 249 15.63 -2.37 12.38
N LEU A 250 15.99 -2.88 11.21
CA LEU A 250 17.38 -2.88 10.72
C LEU A 250 17.88 -1.46 10.48
N CYS A 251 17.04 -0.59 9.94
CA CYS A 251 17.36 0.82 9.79
C CYS A 251 17.62 1.47 11.16
N PHE A 252 16.75 1.24 12.15
CA PHE A 252 16.92 1.76 13.51
C PHE A 252 18.20 1.27 14.17
N VAL A 253 18.45 -0.04 14.14
CA VAL A 253 19.66 -0.65 14.74
C VAL A 253 20.91 -0.11 14.04
N GLY A 254 20.93 -0.08 12.71
CA GLY A 254 22.09 0.41 11.96
C GLY A 254 22.35 1.90 12.24
N MET A 255 21.34 2.74 12.16
CA MET A 255 21.47 4.17 12.47
C MET A 255 21.93 4.41 13.92
N SER A 256 21.44 3.61 14.86
CA SER A 256 21.84 3.70 16.28
C SER A 256 23.30 3.29 16.49
N ILE A 257 23.77 2.25 15.81
CA ILE A 257 25.18 1.80 15.86
C ILE A 257 26.12 2.90 15.35
N PHE A 258 25.76 3.51 14.21
CA PHE A 258 26.53 4.61 13.63
C PHE A 258 26.27 5.96 14.27
N ARG A 259 25.42 6.03 15.30
CA ARG A 259 25.08 7.23 16.07
C ARG A 259 24.54 8.37 15.20
N PHE A 260 23.76 8.04 14.18
CA PHE A 260 23.05 9.05 13.40
C PHE A 260 22.02 9.79 14.25
N GLU A 261 21.90 11.09 14.04
CA GLU A 261 20.83 11.86 14.66
C GLU A 261 19.47 11.45 14.07
N TYR A 262 18.39 11.64 14.83
CA TYR A 262 17.02 11.26 14.44
C TYR A 262 16.84 9.78 14.01
N ALA A 263 17.72 8.87 14.47
CA ALA A 263 17.71 7.46 14.10
C ALA A 263 16.32 6.82 14.25
N PHE A 264 15.64 7.10 15.36
CA PHE A 264 14.31 6.55 15.63
C PHE A 264 13.24 7.09 14.65
N LEU A 265 13.20 8.41 14.44
CA LEU A 265 12.24 9.06 13.53
C LEU A 265 12.43 8.56 12.10
N ILE A 266 13.67 8.61 11.58
CA ILE A 266 13.98 8.22 10.21
C ILE A 266 13.67 6.75 9.97
N SER A 267 14.09 5.87 10.88
CA SER A 267 13.83 4.43 10.76
C SER A 267 12.35 4.10 10.82
N MET A 268 11.58 4.82 11.64
CA MET A 268 10.13 4.68 11.69
C MET A 268 9.46 5.13 10.38
N MET A 269 9.92 6.26 9.81
CA MET A 269 9.45 6.72 8.49
C MET A 269 9.78 5.71 7.39
N VAL A 270 11.01 5.18 7.37
CA VAL A 270 11.43 4.15 6.41
C VAL A 270 10.58 2.89 6.58
N GLY A 271 10.40 2.40 7.81
CA GLY A 271 9.61 1.20 8.08
C GLY A 271 8.15 1.36 7.70
N VAL A 272 7.51 2.48 8.07
CA VAL A 272 6.09 2.72 7.72
C VAL A 272 5.90 2.90 6.21
N SER A 273 6.79 3.64 5.56
CA SER A 273 6.71 3.85 4.11
C SER A 273 7.00 2.57 3.31
N ALA A 274 7.81 1.65 3.84
CA ALA A 274 8.11 0.36 3.23
C ALA A 274 6.87 -0.52 2.99
N ILE A 275 5.73 -0.22 3.63
CA ILE A 275 4.45 -0.88 3.29
C ILE A 275 4.12 -0.71 1.80
N ILE A 276 4.57 0.38 1.17
CA ILE A 276 4.39 0.62 -0.27
C ILE A 276 5.61 0.06 -1.01
N PRO A 277 5.50 -1.04 -1.77
CA PRO A 277 6.63 -1.66 -2.42
C PRO A 277 7.40 -0.69 -3.32
N VAL A 278 8.71 -0.73 -3.30
CA VAL A 278 9.65 0.09 -4.10
C VAL A 278 9.58 1.59 -3.75
N VAL A 279 8.40 2.20 -3.82
CA VAL A 279 8.21 3.65 -3.60
C VAL A 279 8.42 4.02 -2.14
N GLY A 280 8.09 3.12 -1.22
CA GLY A 280 8.23 3.33 0.23
C GLY A 280 9.66 3.62 0.66
N ALA A 281 10.63 2.95 0.06
CA ALA A 281 12.05 3.19 0.33
C ALA A 281 12.43 4.67 0.09
N PHE A 282 11.95 5.27 -1.01
CA PHE A 282 12.23 6.68 -1.33
C PHE A 282 11.46 7.64 -0.41
N ILE A 283 10.18 7.37 -0.13
CA ILE A 283 9.34 8.21 0.73
C ILE A 283 9.92 8.31 2.14
N GLY A 284 10.48 7.23 2.68
CA GLY A 284 11.09 7.25 4.00
C GLY A 284 12.50 7.84 4.00
N THR A 285 13.28 7.57 2.95
CA THR A 285 14.70 7.97 2.87
C THR A 285 14.89 9.45 2.58
N VAL A 286 14.15 10.03 1.62
CA VAL A 286 14.34 11.43 1.18
C VAL A 286 14.16 12.43 2.32
N PRO A 287 13.10 12.39 3.14
CA PRO A 287 13.01 13.26 4.31
C PRO A 287 14.14 13.04 5.31
N GLY A 288 14.58 11.78 5.51
CA GLY A 288 15.70 11.44 6.40
C GLY A 288 17.01 12.08 5.95
N VAL A 289 17.33 12.00 4.64
CA VAL A 289 18.52 12.67 4.08
C VAL A 289 18.41 14.18 4.27
N LEU A 290 17.26 14.79 4.01
CA LEU A 290 17.05 16.23 4.18
C LEU A 290 17.24 16.67 5.64
N LEU A 291 16.67 15.92 6.60
CA LEU A 291 16.85 16.21 8.02
C LEU A 291 18.33 16.18 8.42
N LEU A 292 19.05 15.12 8.02
CA LEU A 292 20.47 14.98 8.34
C LEU A 292 21.34 16.00 7.61
N LEU A 293 20.99 16.38 6.39
CA LEU A 293 21.72 17.39 5.61
C LEU A 293 21.74 18.74 6.32
N PHE A 294 20.63 19.14 6.95
CA PHE A 294 20.55 20.40 7.69
C PHE A 294 21.32 20.32 9.01
N VAL A 295 21.24 19.19 9.70
CA VAL A 295 21.87 19.06 11.03
C VAL A 295 23.39 18.89 10.92
N GLU A 296 23.83 17.93 10.12
CA GLU A 296 25.23 17.63 9.86
C GLU A 296 25.40 17.00 8.47
N PRO A 297 25.83 17.81 7.46
CA PRO A 297 25.90 17.34 6.07
C PRO A 297 26.73 16.06 5.87
N MET A 298 27.77 15.85 6.68
CA MET A 298 28.58 14.63 6.62
C MET A 298 27.79 13.40 7.05
N GLN A 299 26.90 13.52 8.04
CA GLN A 299 26.00 12.42 8.41
C GLN A 299 25.00 12.09 7.30
N ALA A 300 24.53 13.08 6.53
CA ALA A 300 23.66 12.84 5.37
C ALA A 300 24.37 11.97 4.31
N ILE A 301 25.64 12.24 4.02
CA ILE A 301 26.42 11.41 3.07
C ILE A 301 26.55 9.98 3.59
N TRP A 302 26.95 9.82 4.84
CA TRP A 302 27.08 8.48 5.44
C TRP A 302 25.73 7.75 5.51
N PHE A 303 24.65 8.48 5.75
CA PHE A 303 23.30 7.91 5.72
C PHE A 303 22.90 7.45 4.33
N ILE A 304 23.24 8.21 3.26
CA ILE A 304 23.01 7.76 1.88
C ILE A 304 23.74 6.46 1.61
N VAL A 305 25.02 6.38 1.98
CA VAL A 305 25.80 5.13 1.82
C VAL A 305 25.18 3.99 2.63
N PHE A 306 24.82 4.24 3.88
CA PHE A 306 24.18 3.26 4.75
C PHE A 306 22.86 2.76 4.16
N ILE A 307 21.98 3.67 3.71
CA ILE A 307 20.66 3.27 3.20
C ILE A 307 20.79 2.52 1.87
N LEU A 308 21.74 2.88 1.01
CA LEU A 308 22.03 2.13 -0.22
C LEU A 308 22.47 0.68 0.10
N VAL A 309 23.35 0.49 1.08
CA VAL A 309 23.75 -0.85 1.54
C VAL A 309 22.54 -1.59 2.13
N LEU A 310 21.74 -0.92 2.95
CA LEU A 310 20.55 -1.51 3.54
C LEU A 310 19.55 -1.93 2.46
N GLN A 311 19.33 -1.11 1.44
CA GLN A 311 18.47 -1.43 0.30
C GLN A 311 19.00 -2.61 -0.54
N GLN A 312 20.33 -2.75 -0.66
CA GLN A 312 20.91 -3.93 -1.31
C GLN A 312 20.69 -5.21 -0.49
N ILE A 313 20.78 -5.12 0.84
CA ILE A 313 20.46 -6.25 1.74
C ILE A 313 18.97 -6.57 1.66
N GLU A 314 18.11 -5.56 1.68
CA GLU A 314 16.67 -5.71 1.54
C GLU A 314 16.32 -6.40 0.22
N GLY A 315 16.74 -5.83 -0.92
CA GLY A 315 16.36 -6.33 -2.25
C GLY A 315 16.93 -7.72 -2.59
N ASN A 316 18.13 -8.07 -2.08
CA ASN A 316 18.77 -9.34 -2.41
C ASN A 316 18.57 -10.45 -1.38
N LEU A 317 18.33 -10.12 -0.11
CA LEU A 317 18.23 -11.12 0.97
C LEU A 317 16.85 -11.13 1.64
N ILE A 318 16.30 -9.97 2.00
CA ILE A 318 15.07 -9.88 2.80
C ILE A 318 13.84 -10.06 1.90
N TYR A 319 13.72 -9.22 0.87
CA TYR A 319 12.58 -9.22 -0.03
C TYR A 319 12.31 -10.59 -0.68
N PRO A 320 13.31 -11.30 -1.25
CA PRO A 320 13.10 -12.61 -1.82
C PRO A 320 12.58 -13.64 -0.81
N LYS A 321 13.09 -13.62 0.42
CA LYS A 321 12.70 -14.58 1.47
C LYS A 321 11.35 -14.27 2.11
N VAL A 322 11.04 -12.99 2.32
CA VAL A 322 9.85 -12.57 3.07
C VAL A 322 8.65 -12.41 2.14
N VAL A 323 8.84 -11.76 1.02
CA VAL A 323 7.77 -11.43 0.05
C VAL A 323 7.88 -12.34 -1.18
N GLY A 324 9.07 -12.50 -1.75
CA GLY A 324 9.31 -13.14 -3.04
C GLY A 324 8.85 -14.60 -3.11
N GLU A 325 9.21 -15.44 -2.14
CA GLU A 325 8.78 -16.84 -2.09
C GLU A 325 7.25 -16.94 -1.88
N SER A 326 6.68 -16.00 -1.14
CA SER A 326 5.24 -15.95 -0.86
C SER A 326 4.42 -15.56 -2.09
N VAL A 327 4.97 -14.71 -2.97
CA VAL A 327 4.30 -14.21 -4.18
C VAL A 327 4.62 -15.07 -5.40
N GLY A 328 5.89 -15.51 -5.55
CA GLY A 328 6.32 -16.36 -6.66
C GLY A 328 6.19 -15.70 -8.05
N LEU A 329 6.36 -14.37 -8.12
CA LEU A 329 6.23 -13.56 -9.33
C LEU A 329 7.60 -13.03 -9.75
N PRO A 330 8.01 -13.14 -11.03
CA PRO A 330 9.23 -12.50 -11.50
C PRO A 330 9.21 -10.98 -11.32
N ALA A 331 10.36 -10.37 -11.00
CA ALA A 331 10.49 -8.95 -10.64
C ALA A 331 9.87 -7.98 -11.65
N LEU A 332 9.97 -8.28 -12.95
CA LEU A 332 9.34 -7.47 -14.02
C LEU A 332 7.82 -7.34 -13.83
N TRP A 333 7.15 -8.44 -13.48
CA TRP A 333 5.69 -8.45 -13.28
C TRP A 333 5.29 -7.75 -11.98
N VAL A 334 6.14 -7.80 -10.96
CA VAL A 334 5.95 -7.00 -9.73
C VAL A 334 6.00 -5.51 -10.08
N LEU A 335 7.01 -5.08 -10.83
CA LEU A 335 7.13 -3.69 -11.28
C LEU A 335 5.94 -3.25 -12.14
N MET A 336 5.49 -4.11 -13.07
CA MET A 336 4.27 -3.83 -13.85
C MET A 336 3.04 -3.68 -12.96
N GLY A 337 2.88 -4.56 -11.96
CA GLY A 337 1.78 -4.47 -11.00
C GLY A 337 1.77 -3.14 -10.23
N ILE A 338 2.95 -2.67 -9.81
CA ILE A 338 3.10 -1.39 -9.11
C ILE A 338 2.78 -0.20 -10.03
N VAL A 339 3.36 -0.16 -11.24
CA VAL A 339 3.19 0.96 -12.18
C VAL A 339 1.75 1.05 -12.67
N VAL A 340 1.18 -0.06 -13.16
CA VAL A 340 -0.20 -0.09 -13.66
C VAL A 340 -1.19 0.15 -12.52
N GLY A 341 -1.01 -0.52 -11.39
CA GLY A 341 -1.84 -0.33 -10.21
C GLY A 341 -1.80 1.11 -9.72
N GLY A 342 -0.60 1.70 -9.63
CA GLY A 342 -0.38 3.09 -9.25
C GLY A 342 -1.08 4.08 -10.17
N GLY A 343 -1.03 3.86 -11.48
CA GLY A 343 -1.71 4.68 -12.48
C GLY A 343 -3.25 4.62 -12.38
N VAL A 344 -3.80 3.49 -11.95
CA VAL A 344 -5.27 3.30 -11.86
C VAL A 344 -5.84 3.81 -10.54
N ALA A 345 -5.21 3.54 -9.42
CA ALA A 345 -5.77 3.81 -8.09
C ALA A 345 -4.74 4.35 -7.06
N GLY A 346 -3.66 4.98 -7.53
CA GLY A 346 -2.63 5.59 -6.69
C GLY A 346 -1.99 4.55 -5.74
N VAL A 347 -1.73 4.94 -4.50
CA VAL A 347 -1.07 4.08 -3.50
C VAL A 347 -1.83 2.77 -3.26
N VAL A 348 -3.16 2.82 -3.20
CA VAL A 348 -4.00 1.62 -3.04
C VAL A 348 -3.83 0.69 -4.24
N GLY A 349 -3.76 1.26 -5.44
CA GLY A 349 -3.52 0.49 -6.65
C GLY A 349 -2.12 -0.15 -6.70
N MET A 350 -1.08 0.51 -6.20
CA MET A 350 0.26 -0.08 -6.06
C MET A 350 0.24 -1.32 -5.17
N LEU A 351 -0.44 -1.23 -4.03
CA LEU A 351 -0.57 -2.33 -3.08
C LEU A 351 -1.38 -3.51 -3.64
N LEU A 352 -2.49 -3.22 -4.33
CA LEU A 352 -3.36 -4.26 -4.89
C LEU A 352 -2.84 -4.81 -6.22
N GLY A 353 -2.06 -4.03 -6.96
CA GLY A 353 -1.53 -4.39 -8.26
C GLY A 353 -0.64 -5.64 -8.22
N VAL A 354 0.28 -5.70 -7.28
CA VAL A 354 1.21 -6.85 -7.16
C VAL A 354 0.45 -8.17 -6.97
N PRO A 355 -0.45 -8.35 -6.01
CA PRO A 355 -1.19 -9.60 -5.87
C PRO A 355 -2.14 -9.88 -7.04
N LEU A 356 -2.73 -8.85 -7.66
CA LEU A 356 -3.56 -9.03 -8.86
C LEU A 356 -2.74 -9.58 -10.03
N PHE A 357 -1.57 -9.01 -10.30
CA PHE A 357 -0.66 -9.51 -11.32
C PHE A 357 -0.14 -10.93 -10.98
N THR A 358 0.05 -11.22 -9.69
CA THR A 358 0.43 -12.57 -9.23
C THR A 358 -0.64 -13.60 -9.60
N VAL A 359 -1.90 -13.29 -9.31
CA VAL A 359 -3.02 -14.18 -9.66
C VAL A 359 -3.10 -14.35 -11.17
N ALA A 360 -3.07 -13.25 -11.94
CA ALA A 360 -3.13 -13.30 -13.40
C ALA A 360 -1.98 -14.14 -13.99
N TYR A 361 -0.75 -13.95 -13.51
CA TYR A 361 0.42 -14.70 -13.94
C TYR A 361 0.29 -16.20 -13.63
N LYS A 362 -0.10 -16.56 -12.40
CA LYS A 362 -0.27 -17.97 -11.99
C LYS A 362 -1.35 -18.65 -12.83
N LEU A 363 -2.48 -17.98 -13.08
CA LEU A 363 -3.55 -18.51 -13.91
C LEU A 363 -3.09 -18.68 -15.38
N ALA A 364 -2.43 -17.66 -15.95
CA ALA A 364 -1.88 -17.75 -17.30
C ALA A 364 -0.86 -18.89 -17.41
N SER A 365 0.03 -19.02 -16.44
CA SER A 365 1.03 -20.10 -16.36
C SER A 365 0.37 -21.49 -16.30
N GLN A 366 -0.67 -21.62 -15.47
CA GLN A 366 -1.40 -22.88 -15.34
C GLN A 366 -2.11 -23.27 -16.61
N ILE A 367 -2.86 -22.34 -17.22
CA ILE A 367 -3.54 -22.55 -18.51
C ILE A 367 -2.55 -22.92 -19.60
N THR A 368 -1.40 -22.24 -19.63
CA THR A 368 -0.35 -22.52 -20.63
C THR A 368 0.22 -23.91 -20.45
N LYS A 369 0.57 -24.29 -19.23
CA LYS A 369 1.10 -25.63 -18.90
C LYS A 369 0.10 -26.74 -19.29
N ASP A 370 -1.19 -26.56 -18.98
CA ASP A 370 -2.23 -27.53 -19.29
C ASP A 370 -2.43 -27.68 -20.79
N ARG A 371 -2.36 -26.55 -21.55
CA ARG A 371 -2.45 -26.58 -23.02
C ARG A 371 -1.24 -27.26 -23.66
N LEU A 372 -0.02 -26.99 -23.15
CA LEU A 372 1.21 -27.63 -23.66
C LEU A 372 1.20 -29.12 -23.38
N LYS A 373 0.77 -29.52 -22.19
CA LYS A 373 0.62 -30.94 -21.82
C LYS A 373 -0.39 -31.66 -22.73
N LYS A 374 -1.52 -31.03 -23.06
CA LYS A 374 -2.51 -31.56 -24.00
C LYS A 374 -1.98 -31.69 -25.44
N LYS A 375 -0.98 -30.87 -25.82
CA LYS A 375 -0.35 -30.91 -27.14
C LYS A 375 0.93 -31.74 -27.16
N GLU A 376 1.32 -32.37 -26.06
CA GLU A 376 2.55 -33.14 -25.89
C GLU A 376 3.83 -32.36 -26.29
N ILE A 377 3.79 -31.00 -26.16
CA ILE A 377 4.91 -30.14 -26.50
C ILE A 377 5.79 -29.91 -25.27
N ASP A 378 7.05 -30.34 -25.36
CA ASP A 378 8.08 -30.06 -24.38
C ASP A 378 8.97 -28.92 -24.86
N ILE A 379 8.75 -27.70 -24.32
CA ILE A 379 9.47 -26.48 -24.73
C ILE A 379 10.98 -26.58 -24.41
N PHE A 380 11.39 -27.39 -23.43
CA PHE A 380 12.81 -27.56 -23.09
C PHE A 380 13.54 -28.47 -24.09
N LYS A 381 12.83 -29.07 -25.03
CA LYS A 381 13.41 -29.87 -26.14
C LYS A 381 13.36 -29.16 -27.49
N LEU A 382 12.81 -27.95 -27.54
CA LEU A 382 12.85 -27.03 -28.68
C LEU A 382 14.03 -26.07 -28.55
#